data_57300802d25304e709e4f20354c0ace7
#
_entry.id   57300802d25304e709e4f20354c0ace7
#
_cell.length_a   1.000
_cell.length_b   1.000
_cell.length_c   1.000
_cell.angle_alpha   90.00
_cell.angle_beta   90.00
_cell.angle_gamma   90.00
#
_symmetry.space_group_name_H-M   'P 1'
#
loop_
_entity.id
_entity.type
_entity.pdbx_description
1 polymer ?
#
loop_
_entity_poly.entity_id
_entity_poly.type
_entity_poly.pdbx_seq_one_letter_code
_entity_poly.pdbx_strand_id
1 'polypeptide(L)'
;MKREEAIKAREQLVRRLPDASEILRGSLLHRKIFYRQGCPKCRRGEGHRVWVLTVSYPGGRTRQFSIRAEQKPQVEKWLENYQQLRAKLEAICEVNHELLRAKR
;
A
#
# COMPACT_ATOMS: atom_id res chain seq x y z
N MET A 1 -26.76 -14.26 5.54
CA MET A 1 -26.69 -14.10 4.09
C MET A 1 -27.01 -15.42 3.41
N LYS A 2 -27.91 -15.41 2.44
CA LYS A 2 -28.22 -16.59 1.66
C LYS A 2 -27.09 -16.93 0.69
N ARG A 3 -26.95 -18.21 0.36
CA ARG A 3 -25.88 -18.67 -0.51
C ARG A 3 -25.82 -17.93 -1.84
N GLU A 4 -26.98 -17.75 -2.48
CA GLU A 4 -27.00 -17.02 -3.77
C GLU A 4 -26.59 -15.58 -3.66
N GLU A 5 -26.99 -14.92 -2.58
CA GLU A 5 -26.59 -13.54 -2.32
C GLU A 5 -25.08 -13.44 -2.08
N ALA A 6 -24.52 -14.41 -1.35
CA ALA A 6 -23.08 -14.45 -1.09
C ALA A 6 -22.29 -14.65 -2.38
N ILE A 7 -22.73 -15.54 -3.27
CA ILE A 7 -22.06 -15.77 -4.55
C ILE A 7 -22.08 -14.51 -5.40
N LYS A 8 -23.22 -13.83 -5.47
CA LYS A 8 -23.34 -12.57 -6.22
C LYS A 8 -22.45 -11.48 -5.65
N ALA A 9 -22.41 -11.36 -4.32
CA ALA A 9 -21.56 -10.39 -3.66
C ALA A 9 -20.08 -10.65 -3.97
N ARG A 10 -19.66 -11.91 -3.95
CA ARG A 10 -18.31 -12.32 -4.29
C ARG A 10 -17.95 -11.94 -5.73
N GLU A 11 -18.84 -12.23 -6.67
CA GLU A 11 -18.63 -11.87 -8.07
C GLU A 11 -18.43 -10.39 -8.27
N GLN A 12 -19.22 -9.56 -7.58
CA GLN A 12 -19.10 -8.12 -7.66
C GLN A 12 -17.76 -7.64 -7.12
N LEU A 13 -17.32 -8.20 -6.00
CA LEU A 13 -16.02 -7.85 -5.41
C LEU A 13 -14.88 -8.20 -6.35
N VAL A 14 -14.91 -9.39 -6.96
CA VAL A 14 -13.88 -9.83 -7.90
C VAL A 14 -13.82 -8.91 -9.12
N ARG A 15 -14.97 -8.49 -9.64
CA ARG A 15 -15.02 -7.59 -10.80
C ARG A 15 -14.46 -6.21 -10.52
N ARG A 16 -14.48 -5.78 -9.27
CA ARG A 16 -14.02 -4.44 -8.87
C ARG A 16 -12.60 -4.42 -8.33
N LEU A 17 -11.87 -5.52 -8.46
CA LEU A 17 -10.48 -5.55 -8.03
C LEU A 17 -9.64 -4.61 -8.89
N PRO A 18 -8.76 -3.80 -8.28
CA PRO A 18 -7.86 -2.97 -9.06
C PRO A 18 -6.82 -3.80 -9.81
N ASP A 19 -6.18 -3.18 -10.81
CA ASP A 19 -5.11 -3.81 -11.57
C ASP A 19 -3.95 -4.15 -10.61
N ALA A 20 -3.63 -5.43 -10.50
CA ALA A 20 -2.59 -5.91 -9.59
C ALA A 20 -1.18 -5.56 -10.06
N SER A 21 -1.00 -5.05 -11.28
CA SER A 21 0.30 -4.61 -11.76
C SER A 21 0.68 -3.21 -11.24
N GLU A 22 -0.30 -2.44 -10.80
CA GLU A 22 -0.10 -1.05 -10.35
C GLU A 22 -0.34 -0.92 -8.85
N ILE A 23 0.36 -1.75 -8.08
CA ILE A 23 0.25 -1.76 -6.63
C ILE A 23 1.62 -1.63 -6.00
N LEU A 24 1.64 -1.06 -4.79
CA LEU A 24 2.86 -0.90 -4.04
C LEU A 24 2.55 -1.01 -2.56
N ARG A 25 3.33 -1.81 -1.86
CA ARG A 25 3.19 -1.98 -0.41
C ARG A 25 4.24 -1.17 0.31
N GLY A 26 3.87 -0.48 1.36
CA GLY A 26 4.80 0.29 2.17
C GLY A 26 4.17 1.56 2.71
N SER A 27 5.01 2.38 3.31
CA SER A 27 4.60 3.67 3.87
C SER A 27 5.47 4.78 3.29
N LEU A 28 4.85 5.85 2.86
CA LEU A 28 5.56 7.00 2.31
C LEU A 28 5.79 8.01 3.43
N LEU A 29 7.05 8.32 3.68
CA LEU A 29 7.46 9.25 4.73
C LEU A 29 8.23 10.42 4.14
N HIS A 30 8.05 11.60 4.72
CA HIS A 30 8.82 12.78 4.37
C HIS A 30 9.90 12.95 5.44
N ARG A 31 11.15 12.74 5.06
CA ARG A 31 12.28 12.79 5.99
C ARG A 31 13.21 13.92 5.69
N LYS A 32 13.87 14.39 6.73
CA LYS A 32 14.93 15.38 6.62
C LYS A 32 16.27 14.64 6.67
N ILE A 33 17.10 14.83 5.64
CA ILE A 33 18.40 14.19 5.52
C ILE A 33 19.49 15.25 5.55
N PHE A 34 20.57 14.97 6.26
CA PHE A 34 21.76 15.82 6.34
C PHE A 34 22.93 15.14 5.66
N TYR A 35 23.57 15.85 4.72
CA TYR A 35 24.77 15.37 4.08
C TYR A 35 25.99 15.94 4.78
N ARG A 36 27.02 15.12 4.96
CA ARG A 36 28.21 15.50 5.75
C ARG A 36 29.09 16.53 5.07
N GLN A 37 29.11 16.60 3.74
CA GLN A 37 29.99 17.48 3.00
C GLN A 37 29.27 18.26 1.91
N GLY A 38 29.72 19.50 1.72
CA GLY A 38 29.40 20.29 0.54
C GLY A 38 28.00 20.86 0.42
N CYS A 39 27.15 20.67 1.42
CA CYS A 39 25.79 21.17 1.35
C CYS A 39 25.58 22.36 2.27
N PRO A 40 25.33 23.58 1.72
CA PRO A 40 25.06 24.76 2.55
C PRO A 40 23.88 24.62 3.46
N LYS A 41 22.80 23.96 2.99
CA LYS A 41 21.59 23.73 3.80
C LYS A 41 21.88 22.84 5.00
N CYS A 42 22.69 21.81 4.82
CA CYS A 42 23.06 20.92 5.92
C CYS A 42 23.92 21.63 6.95
N ARG A 43 24.82 22.52 6.50
CA ARG A 43 25.65 23.33 7.40
C ARG A 43 24.82 24.27 8.25
N ARG A 44 23.73 24.78 7.71
CA ARG A 44 22.80 25.66 8.44
C ARG A 44 21.82 24.91 9.32
N GLY A 45 21.88 23.57 9.34
CA GLY A 45 20.94 22.75 10.09
C GLY A 45 19.59 22.56 9.41
N GLU A 46 19.42 23.04 8.19
CA GLU A 46 18.17 22.91 7.43
C GLU A 46 17.94 21.51 6.88
N GLY A 47 19.03 20.87 6.40
CA GLY A 47 18.95 19.55 5.78
C GLY A 47 18.22 19.54 4.45
N HIS A 48 18.01 18.36 3.92
CA HIS A 48 17.22 18.13 2.71
C HIS A 48 15.99 17.32 3.05
N ARG A 49 14.85 17.74 2.54
CA ARG A 49 13.60 16.97 2.68
C ARG A 49 13.47 16.04 1.50
N VAL A 50 13.34 14.75 1.80
CA VAL A 50 13.19 13.72 0.77
C VAL A 50 12.00 12.83 1.11
N TRP A 51 11.38 12.28 0.08
CA TRP A 51 10.35 11.27 0.24
C TRP A 51 11.01 9.90 0.29
N VAL A 52 10.62 9.10 1.27
CA VAL A 52 11.17 7.75 1.47
C VAL A 52 10.03 6.76 1.57
N LEU A 53 10.10 5.71 0.78
CA LEU A 53 9.17 4.59 0.87
C LEU A 53 9.81 3.55 1.80
N THR A 54 9.14 3.25 2.89
CA THR A 54 9.59 2.24 3.85
C THR A 54 8.75 0.98 3.70
N VAL A 55 9.41 -0.16 3.50
CA VAL A 55 8.75 -1.44 3.31
C VAL A 55 9.26 -2.42 4.36
N SER A 56 8.33 -3.01 5.12
CA SER A 56 8.65 -4.02 6.13
C SER A 56 8.49 -5.41 5.55
N TYR A 57 9.41 -6.31 5.90
CA TYR A 57 9.43 -7.69 5.44
C TYR A 57 9.35 -8.64 6.63
N PRO A 58 8.94 -9.90 6.40
CA PRO A 58 8.94 -10.90 7.47
C PRO A 58 10.32 -11.03 8.11
N GLY A 59 10.34 -11.30 9.43
CA GLY A 59 11.58 -11.40 10.18
C GLY A 59 12.13 -10.07 10.70
N GLY A 60 11.32 -9.01 10.63
CA GLY A 60 11.68 -7.70 11.17
C GLY A 60 12.60 -6.88 10.28
N ARG A 61 12.83 -7.30 9.04
CA ARG A 61 13.63 -6.53 8.09
C ARG A 61 12.82 -5.39 7.50
N THR A 62 13.50 -4.26 7.28
CA THR A 62 12.90 -3.07 6.70
C THR A 62 13.82 -2.55 5.59
N ARG A 63 13.25 -2.13 4.48
CA ARG A 63 14.01 -1.50 3.41
C ARG A 63 13.44 -0.11 3.16
N GLN A 64 14.33 0.81 2.77
CA GLN A 64 13.95 2.18 2.47
C GLN A 64 14.40 2.53 1.07
N PHE A 65 13.52 3.21 0.33
CA PHE A 65 13.78 3.64 -1.03
C PHE A 65 13.53 5.13 -1.14
N SER A 66 14.53 5.87 -1.62
CA SER A 66 14.37 7.30 -1.88
C SER A 66 13.46 7.50 -3.09
N ILE A 67 12.47 8.37 -2.96
CA ILE A 67 11.48 8.66 -4.00
C ILE A 67 11.69 10.08 -4.47
N ARG A 68 11.85 10.26 -5.78
CA ARG A 68 11.95 11.60 -6.36
C ARG A 68 10.60 12.29 -6.32
N ALA A 69 10.63 13.62 -6.26
CA ALA A 69 9.42 14.42 -6.17
C ALA A 69 8.44 14.12 -7.32
N GLU A 70 8.95 13.94 -8.53
CA GLU A 70 8.11 13.64 -9.70
C GLU A 70 7.50 12.23 -9.64
N GLN A 71 8.04 11.32 -8.83
CA GLN A 71 7.48 9.97 -8.65
C GLN A 71 6.41 9.91 -7.58
N LYS A 72 6.34 10.92 -6.73
CA LYS A 72 5.44 10.91 -5.57
C LYS A 72 3.98 10.63 -5.92
N PRO A 73 3.37 11.30 -6.93
CA PRO A 73 1.97 11.03 -7.27
C PRO A 73 1.74 9.59 -7.68
N GLN A 74 2.65 8.99 -8.43
CA GLN A 74 2.55 7.59 -8.84
C GLN A 74 2.67 6.65 -7.65
N VAL A 75 3.62 6.92 -6.76
CA VAL A 75 3.81 6.12 -5.54
C VAL A 75 2.55 6.16 -4.67
N GLU A 76 1.99 7.34 -4.46
CA GLU A 76 0.76 7.50 -3.68
C GLU A 76 -0.40 6.70 -4.30
N LYS A 77 -0.53 6.77 -5.62
CA LYS A 77 -1.59 6.05 -6.33
C LYS A 77 -1.44 4.55 -6.18
N TRP A 78 -0.22 4.04 -6.34
CA TRP A 78 0.04 2.61 -6.22
C TRP A 78 -0.16 2.11 -4.79
N LEU A 79 0.20 2.92 -3.80
CA LEU A 79 -0.06 2.59 -2.38
C LEU A 79 -1.56 2.52 -2.11
N GLU A 80 -2.32 3.47 -2.64
CA GLU A 80 -3.77 3.48 -2.52
C GLU A 80 -4.38 2.25 -3.19
N ASN A 81 -3.92 1.92 -4.39
CA ASN A 81 -4.38 0.73 -5.11
C ASN A 81 -4.17 -0.54 -4.30
N TYR A 82 -3.01 -0.64 -3.65
CA TYR A 82 -2.73 -1.80 -2.80
C TYR A 82 -3.70 -1.89 -1.62
N GLN A 83 -3.98 -0.77 -0.97
CA GLN A 83 -4.91 -0.75 0.15
C GLN A 83 -6.32 -1.15 -0.30
N GLN A 84 -6.77 -0.69 -1.45
CA GLN A 84 -8.06 -1.06 -2.01
C GLN A 84 -8.11 -2.56 -2.36
N LEU A 85 -7.04 -3.07 -2.97
CA LEU A 85 -6.95 -4.49 -3.30
C LEU A 85 -7.03 -5.34 -2.03
N ARG A 86 -6.27 -4.96 -1.01
CA ARG A 86 -6.26 -5.67 0.27
C ARG A 86 -7.65 -5.67 0.92
N ALA A 87 -8.31 -4.52 0.93
CA ALA A 87 -9.65 -4.41 1.51
C ALA A 87 -10.65 -5.31 0.77
N LYS A 88 -10.57 -5.38 -0.56
CA LYS A 88 -11.45 -6.24 -1.35
C LYS A 88 -11.16 -7.72 -1.15
N LEU A 89 -9.89 -8.09 -1.01
CA LEU A 89 -9.53 -9.47 -0.71
C LEU A 89 -10.08 -9.89 0.65
N GLU A 90 -10.00 -9.02 1.65
CA GLU A 90 -10.59 -9.29 2.97
C GLU A 90 -12.11 -9.45 2.86
N ALA A 91 -12.77 -8.59 2.08
CA ALA A 91 -14.21 -8.69 1.88
C ALA A 91 -14.61 -10.01 1.20
N ILE A 92 -13.81 -10.47 0.24
CA ILE A 92 -14.03 -11.76 -0.41
C ILE A 92 -13.92 -12.90 0.62
N CYS A 93 -12.92 -12.83 1.49
CA CYS A 93 -12.75 -13.82 2.56
C CYS A 93 -13.97 -13.86 3.47
N GLU A 94 -14.51 -12.69 3.83
CA GLU A 94 -15.72 -12.63 4.66
C GLU A 94 -16.91 -13.28 3.98
N VAL A 95 -17.09 -13.02 2.68
CA VAL A 95 -18.15 -13.66 1.91
C VAL A 95 -17.96 -15.19 1.88
N ASN A 96 -16.73 -15.64 1.72
CA ASN A 96 -16.43 -17.07 1.70
C ASN A 96 -16.68 -17.72 3.06
N HIS A 97 -16.44 -17.00 4.17
CA HIS A 97 -16.83 -17.47 5.50
C HIS A 97 -18.34 -17.69 5.57
N GLU A 98 -19.13 -16.77 5.01
CA GLU A 98 -20.59 -16.93 4.98
C GLU A 98 -21.00 -18.13 4.14
N LEU A 99 -20.33 -18.37 3.02
CA LEU A 99 -20.61 -19.54 2.17
C LEU A 99 -20.33 -20.84 2.90
N LEU A 100 -19.30 -20.90 3.73
CA LEU A 100 -19.00 -22.07 4.53
C LEU A 100 -20.08 -22.32 5.58
N ARG A 101 -20.62 -21.25 6.17
CA ARG A 101 -21.70 -21.35 7.15
C ARG A 101 -23.01 -21.77 6.50
N ALA A 102 -23.28 -21.30 5.29
CA ALA A 102 -24.52 -21.57 4.57
C ALA A 102 -24.67 -23.02 4.14
N LYS A 103 -23.61 -23.81 4.19
CA LYS A 103 -23.65 -25.23 3.84
C LYS A 103 -24.15 -26.14 4.96
N ARG A 104 -24.41 -25.61 6.13
CA ARG A 104 -24.86 -26.37 7.28
C ARG A 104 -26.36 -26.56 7.30
#